data_3a841c6fd108237f722a98848d699fe3
#
_entry.id   3a841c6fd108237f722a98848d699fe3
#
_cell.length_a   1.000
_cell.length_b   1.000
_cell.length_c   1.000
_cell.angle_alpha   90.00
_cell.angle_beta   90.00
_cell.angle_gamma   90.00
#
_symmetry.space_group_name_H-M   'P 1'
#
loop_
_entity.id
_entity.type
_entity.pdbx_description
1 polymer ?
#
loop_
_entity_poly.entity_id
_entity_poly.type
_entity_poly.pdbx_seq_one_letter_code
_entity_poly.pdbx_strand_id
1 'polypeptide(L)'
;MQRMYLIPLKDRFMALIPVTILTGFLGSGKTTLLKRLLSEAHGQKIAVIENEFGEENIDNDILVTESKEQIVQMSNGCICCTIREDLRETLQLLAAKKRKNLLEFDRIVIETTGVADPGPVAQTFFMDEEIAETYLIDSIITLVDAKHAPQQLNDRQEARRQVGFADQIFLSKTDLVSKDETEALIHRLKHMNPRAPIKAVHFGEVPLKEVLDLRGFNLNAKLDIDPDFLKEEGDGHDHHDHDHEHGEHCSHPSHQHERGHGHHHHHDDDVKSFVYRSDRPFDPAKLEDFLGAIVNIYGPRMLRYKGVLNMKGTERKVIFQGVHQLMGSDLGPQWAEGETRTSKMVFIGIDLPKDIFLQGLEQSLV
;
A
#
# COMPACT_ATOMS: atom_id res chain seq x y z
N MET A 1 27.68 0.99 9.52
CA MET A 1 27.56 2.23 8.73
C MET A 1 27.12 1.81 7.33
N GLN A 2 25.80 1.59 7.17
CA GLN A 2 25.21 1.25 5.87
C GLN A 2 24.92 2.56 5.16
N ARG A 3 25.59 2.80 4.07
CA ARG A 3 25.41 3.99 3.22
C ARG A 3 23.99 3.98 2.67
N MET A 4 23.26 5.05 2.94
CA MET A 4 22.03 5.41 2.25
C MET A 4 22.36 5.56 0.77
N TYR A 5 21.88 4.61 -0.04
CA TYR A 5 22.09 4.64 -1.49
C TYR A 5 21.14 5.65 -2.11
N LEU A 6 21.61 6.88 -2.27
CA LEU A 6 21.11 7.80 -3.28
C LEU A 6 21.55 7.26 -4.63
N ILE A 7 20.69 6.56 -5.33
CA ILE A 7 20.95 6.13 -6.71
C ILE A 7 20.77 7.37 -7.61
N PRO A 8 21.83 7.91 -8.21
CA PRO A 8 21.69 8.98 -9.19
C PRO A 8 21.18 8.38 -10.51
N LEU A 9 19.91 8.59 -10.81
CA LEU A 9 19.30 8.25 -12.10
C LEU A 9 19.75 9.28 -13.17
N LYS A 10 20.97 9.17 -13.66
CA LYS A 10 21.40 9.80 -14.92
C LYS A 10 21.65 8.71 -15.96
N ASP A 11 20.89 8.83 -17.05
CA ASP A 11 21.10 8.20 -18.36
C ASP A 11 20.90 6.68 -18.49
N ARG A 12 19.64 6.20 -18.38
CA ARG A 12 19.23 4.97 -19.06
C ARG A 12 17.84 5.11 -19.67
N PHE A 13 17.75 5.20 -20.97
CA PHE A 13 16.54 5.25 -21.80
C PHE A 13 15.89 3.84 -22.03
N MET A 14 15.99 2.93 -21.08
CA MET A 14 15.09 1.77 -21.07
C MET A 14 14.02 2.01 -20.04
N ALA A 15 12.76 2.11 -20.49
CA ALA A 15 11.62 2.20 -19.58
C ALA A 15 11.62 0.96 -18.66
N LEU A 16 11.64 1.18 -17.34
CA LEU A 16 11.54 0.10 -16.36
C LEU A 16 10.23 -0.67 -16.57
N ILE A 17 10.29 -1.96 -16.38
CA ILE A 17 9.11 -2.83 -16.51
C ILE A 17 8.23 -2.66 -15.26
N PRO A 18 6.99 -2.19 -15.41
CA PRO A 18 6.09 -2.02 -14.28
C PRO A 18 5.63 -3.37 -13.71
N VAL A 19 5.57 -3.44 -12.38
CA VAL A 19 5.15 -4.61 -11.63
C VAL A 19 3.97 -4.24 -10.74
N THR A 20 2.86 -4.93 -10.89
CA THR A 20 1.69 -4.82 -10.01
C THR A 20 1.67 -6.01 -9.05
N ILE A 21 1.60 -5.76 -7.74
CA ILE A 21 1.45 -6.80 -6.73
C ILE A 21 -0.04 -6.91 -6.39
N LEU A 22 -0.62 -8.07 -6.63
CA LEU A 22 -2.01 -8.39 -6.32
C LEU A 22 -2.04 -9.21 -5.03
N THR A 23 -2.60 -8.66 -3.97
CA THR A 23 -2.72 -9.30 -2.67
C THR A 23 -4.15 -9.25 -2.13
N GLY A 24 -4.38 -9.84 -0.99
CA GLY A 24 -5.69 -9.94 -0.35
C GLY A 24 -5.88 -11.31 0.28
N PHE A 25 -6.70 -11.41 1.30
CA PHE A 25 -6.86 -12.63 2.09
C PHE A 25 -7.45 -13.79 1.27
N LEU A 26 -7.44 -15.00 1.85
CA LEU A 26 -7.98 -16.19 1.19
C LEU A 26 -9.43 -15.97 0.76
N GLY A 27 -9.76 -16.36 -0.46
CA GLY A 27 -11.11 -16.24 -1.01
C GLY A 27 -11.56 -14.84 -1.40
N SER A 28 -10.70 -13.80 -1.32
CA SER A 28 -11.08 -12.42 -1.64
C SER A 28 -11.34 -12.16 -3.12
N GLY A 29 -10.99 -13.07 -4.03
CA GLY A 29 -11.25 -12.97 -5.46
C GLY A 29 -10.05 -12.53 -6.29
N LYS A 30 -8.82 -12.65 -5.78
CA LYS A 30 -7.58 -12.31 -6.50
C LYS A 30 -7.49 -13.00 -7.86
N THR A 31 -7.57 -14.31 -7.88
CA THR A 31 -7.51 -15.11 -9.10
C THR A 31 -8.65 -14.76 -10.09
N THR A 32 -9.83 -14.40 -9.58
CA THR A 32 -10.95 -13.95 -10.43
C THR A 32 -10.60 -12.63 -11.13
N LEU A 33 -10.06 -11.66 -10.38
CA LEU A 33 -9.60 -10.39 -10.95
C LEU A 33 -8.46 -10.62 -11.95
N LEU A 34 -7.50 -11.47 -11.61
CA LEU A 34 -6.37 -11.80 -12.48
C LEU A 34 -6.84 -12.44 -13.80
N LYS A 35 -7.70 -13.47 -13.73
CA LYS A 35 -8.27 -14.11 -14.94
C LYS A 35 -8.97 -13.09 -15.83
N ARG A 36 -9.73 -12.18 -15.24
CA ARG A 36 -10.42 -11.14 -16.01
C ARG A 36 -9.44 -10.16 -16.64
N LEU A 37 -8.44 -9.71 -15.88
CA LEU A 37 -7.37 -8.86 -16.38
C LEU A 37 -6.69 -9.47 -17.62
N LEU A 38 -6.41 -10.78 -17.56
CA LEU A 38 -5.76 -11.51 -18.65
C LEU A 38 -6.71 -11.74 -19.85
N SER A 39 -8.02 -11.81 -19.64
CA SER A 39 -9.00 -12.06 -20.71
C SER A 39 -9.42 -10.79 -21.46
N GLU A 40 -9.22 -9.61 -20.88
CA GLU A 40 -9.60 -8.35 -21.51
C GLU A 40 -8.54 -7.90 -22.53
N ALA A 41 -8.99 -7.36 -23.67
CA ALA A 41 -8.10 -6.85 -24.71
C ALA A 41 -7.55 -5.45 -24.30
N HIS A 42 -6.38 -5.41 -23.67
CA HIS A 42 -5.72 -4.18 -23.23
C HIS A 42 -4.47 -3.81 -24.03
N GLY A 43 -4.06 -4.66 -24.97
CA GLY A 43 -2.92 -4.43 -25.86
C GLY A 43 -1.55 -4.52 -25.18
N GLN A 44 -1.47 -4.91 -23.90
CA GLN A 44 -0.22 -5.16 -23.19
C GLN A 44 0.02 -6.67 -23.06
N LYS A 45 1.26 -7.08 -23.10
CA LYS A 45 1.67 -8.45 -22.80
C LYS A 45 2.02 -8.54 -21.33
N ILE A 46 1.28 -9.33 -20.56
CA ILE A 46 1.44 -9.47 -19.12
C ILE A 46 2.11 -10.80 -18.79
N ALA A 47 3.24 -10.75 -18.07
CA ALA A 47 3.80 -11.93 -17.42
C ALA A 47 3.19 -12.05 -16.02
N VAL A 48 2.75 -13.23 -15.63
CA VAL A 48 2.17 -13.48 -14.30
C VAL A 48 3.12 -14.34 -13.49
N ILE A 49 3.34 -13.94 -12.25
CA ILE A 49 4.03 -14.74 -11.26
C ILE A 49 3.01 -15.07 -10.16
N GLU A 50 2.67 -16.32 -10.05
CA GLU A 50 1.80 -16.85 -8.99
C GLU A 50 2.67 -17.48 -7.91
N ASN A 51 2.41 -17.09 -6.66
CA ASN A 51 3.09 -17.65 -5.50
C ASN A 51 2.09 -18.43 -4.67
N GLU A 52 1.95 -19.72 -4.95
CA GLU A 52 1.04 -20.63 -4.25
C GLU A 52 1.76 -21.52 -3.24
N PHE A 53 1.14 -21.66 -2.04
CA PHE A 53 1.50 -22.66 -1.05
C PHE A 53 0.61 -23.90 -1.27
N GLY A 54 1.16 -24.99 -1.80
CA GLY A 54 0.42 -26.24 -1.90
C GLY A 54 1.20 -27.32 -2.65
N GLU A 55 1.11 -28.56 -2.19
CA GLU A 55 1.72 -29.74 -2.82
C GLU A 55 1.00 -30.19 -4.11
N GLU A 56 -0.17 -29.62 -4.42
CA GLU A 56 -0.92 -29.92 -5.65
C GLU A 56 -1.46 -28.64 -6.31
N ASN A 57 -0.98 -28.37 -7.50
CA ASN A 57 -1.43 -27.29 -8.37
C ASN A 57 -2.80 -27.66 -8.98
N ILE A 58 -3.89 -27.43 -8.24
CA ILE A 58 -5.26 -27.72 -8.76
C ILE A 58 -5.70 -26.67 -9.78
N ASP A 59 -5.17 -25.45 -9.71
CA ASP A 59 -5.54 -24.34 -10.62
C ASP A 59 -4.68 -24.23 -11.88
N ASN A 60 -3.58 -24.98 -11.98
CA ASN A 60 -2.67 -24.95 -13.12
C ASN A 60 -3.31 -25.32 -14.47
N ASP A 61 -4.24 -26.29 -14.47
CA ASP A 61 -4.90 -26.73 -15.68
C ASP A 61 -5.93 -25.73 -16.23
N ILE A 62 -6.33 -24.74 -15.44
CA ILE A 62 -7.40 -23.79 -15.79
C ILE A 62 -6.84 -22.53 -16.47
N LEU A 63 -5.61 -22.11 -16.15
CA LEU A 63 -5.03 -20.87 -16.66
C LEU A 63 -4.27 -21.02 -17.99
N VAL A 64 -3.97 -22.26 -18.41
CA VAL A 64 -3.14 -22.55 -19.59
C VAL A 64 -3.95 -22.57 -20.91
N THR A 65 -5.29 -22.55 -20.90
CA THR A 65 -6.06 -23.10 -22.04
C THR A 65 -6.42 -22.10 -23.13
N GLU A 66 -6.40 -20.76 -22.94
CA GLU A 66 -6.91 -19.86 -24.01
C GLU A 66 -6.19 -18.53 -24.23
N SER A 67 -5.23 -18.13 -23.42
CA SER A 67 -4.53 -16.87 -23.65
C SER A 67 -3.15 -17.09 -24.29
N LYS A 68 -2.77 -16.22 -25.24
CA LYS A 68 -1.41 -16.14 -25.80
C LYS A 68 -0.37 -15.65 -24.78
N GLU A 69 -0.73 -15.64 -23.52
CA GLU A 69 0.04 -15.11 -22.42
C GLU A 69 0.90 -16.21 -21.80
N GLN A 70 2.13 -15.85 -21.45
CA GLN A 70 3.06 -16.80 -20.84
C GLN A 70 2.97 -16.64 -19.31
N ILE A 71 2.38 -17.66 -18.66
CA ILE A 71 2.31 -17.74 -17.21
C ILE A 71 3.58 -18.43 -16.70
N VAL A 72 4.31 -17.77 -15.81
CA VAL A 72 5.47 -18.33 -15.15
C VAL A 72 5.10 -18.64 -13.72
N GLN A 73 5.03 -19.94 -13.39
CA GLN A 73 4.73 -20.38 -12.04
C GLN A 73 6.00 -20.66 -11.27
N MET A 74 6.01 -20.22 -10.02
CA MET A 74 7.03 -20.55 -9.04
C MET A 74 6.59 -21.78 -8.24
N SER A 75 7.22 -22.92 -8.48
CA SER A 75 6.93 -24.20 -7.83
C SER A 75 7.99 -24.56 -6.80
N ASN A 76 8.15 -23.77 -5.74
CA ASN A 76 8.96 -24.22 -4.61
C ASN A 76 8.31 -23.79 -3.29
N GLY A 77 7.65 -24.75 -2.67
CA GLY A 77 7.15 -24.58 -1.31
C GLY A 77 8.28 -24.61 -0.32
N CYS A 78 8.51 -23.51 0.37
CA CYS A 78 8.90 -23.46 1.79
C CYS A 78 9.04 -22.02 2.32
N ILE A 79 8.24 -21.71 3.32
CA ILE A 79 8.43 -20.80 4.47
C ILE A 79 9.32 -19.56 4.28
N CYS A 80 8.71 -18.41 4.34
CA CYS A 80 9.16 -17.02 4.67
C CYS A 80 10.53 -16.50 4.20
N CYS A 81 11.60 -17.26 4.23
CA CYS A 81 12.93 -16.82 3.78
C CYS A 81 13.21 -17.15 2.32
N THR A 82 12.61 -18.21 1.79
CA THR A 82 12.82 -18.72 0.42
C THR A 82 12.07 -17.88 -0.62
N ILE A 83 10.95 -17.25 -0.26
CA ILE A 83 10.11 -16.45 -1.18
C ILE A 83 10.89 -15.31 -1.86
N ARG A 84 11.81 -14.67 -1.14
CA ARG A 84 12.58 -13.55 -1.69
C ARG A 84 13.64 -14.01 -2.70
N GLU A 85 14.32 -15.12 -2.41
CA GLU A 85 15.34 -15.67 -3.30
C GLU A 85 14.70 -16.25 -4.56
N ASP A 86 13.61 -17.00 -4.43
CA ASP A 86 12.86 -17.58 -5.56
C ASP A 86 12.26 -16.50 -6.46
N LEU A 87 11.68 -15.45 -5.88
CA LEU A 87 11.16 -14.32 -6.63
C LEU A 87 12.28 -13.56 -7.36
N ARG A 88 13.40 -13.34 -6.68
CA ARG A 88 14.58 -12.70 -7.28
C ARG A 88 15.09 -13.49 -8.49
N GLU A 89 15.30 -14.79 -8.33
CA GLU A 89 15.77 -15.66 -9.42
C GLU A 89 14.78 -15.66 -10.59
N THR A 90 13.47 -15.72 -10.31
CA THR A 90 12.42 -15.65 -11.32
C THR A 90 12.47 -14.34 -12.10
N LEU A 91 12.57 -13.21 -11.40
CA LEU A 91 12.67 -11.89 -12.04
C LEU A 91 13.94 -11.75 -12.89
N GLN A 92 15.08 -12.23 -12.40
CA GLN A 92 16.33 -12.27 -13.16
C GLN A 92 16.22 -13.15 -14.42
N LEU A 93 15.58 -14.31 -14.30
CA LEU A 93 15.33 -15.20 -15.44
C LEU A 93 14.42 -14.54 -16.48
N LEU A 94 13.32 -13.88 -16.04
CA LEU A 94 12.42 -13.14 -16.93
C LEU A 94 13.16 -12.01 -17.66
N ALA A 95 13.98 -11.23 -16.95
CA ALA A 95 14.80 -10.19 -17.53
C ALA A 95 15.78 -10.75 -18.57
N ALA A 96 16.45 -11.87 -18.25
CA ALA A 96 17.38 -12.52 -19.16
C ALA A 96 16.68 -13.05 -20.43
N LYS A 97 15.50 -13.68 -20.29
CA LYS A 97 14.71 -14.15 -21.45
C LYS A 97 14.23 -12.99 -22.31
N LYS A 98 13.77 -11.89 -21.70
CA LYS A 98 13.35 -10.68 -22.42
C LYS A 98 14.51 -10.06 -23.20
N ARG A 99 15.69 -9.91 -22.58
CA ARG A 99 16.90 -9.39 -23.25
C ARG A 99 17.34 -10.23 -24.45
N LYS A 100 17.09 -11.54 -24.40
CA LYS A 100 17.39 -12.48 -25.51
C LYS A 100 16.27 -12.59 -26.53
N ASN A 101 15.20 -11.81 -26.43
CA ASN A 101 13.99 -11.91 -27.26
C ASN A 101 13.34 -13.32 -27.25
N LEU A 102 13.53 -14.08 -26.17
CA LEU A 102 12.90 -15.38 -25.98
C LEU A 102 11.52 -15.27 -25.32
N LEU A 103 11.25 -14.12 -24.70
CA LEU A 103 10.00 -13.81 -24.01
C LEU A 103 9.68 -12.33 -24.18
N GLU A 104 8.44 -12.03 -24.57
CA GLU A 104 7.96 -10.66 -24.72
C GLU A 104 6.88 -10.38 -23.71
N PHE A 105 7.09 -9.35 -22.88
CA PHE A 105 6.08 -8.81 -21.95
C PHE A 105 6.37 -7.35 -21.68
N ASP A 106 5.32 -6.60 -21.37
CA ASP A 106 5.36 -5.18 -21.10
C ASP A 106 5.24 -4.89 -19.61
N ARG A 107 4.65 -5.83 -18.85
CA ARG A 107 4.32 -5.71 -17.43
C ARG A 107 4.40 -7.06 -16.74
N ILE A 108 4.59 -7.04 -15.42
CA ILE A 108 4.44 -8.21 -14.56
C ILE A 108 3.28 -7.98 -13.59
N VAL A 109 2.49 -9.01 -13.34
CA VAL A 109 1.55 -9.08 -12.22
C VAL A 109 1.99 -10.22 -11.31
N ILE A 110 2.19 -9.93 -10.03
CA ILE A 110 2.54 -10.92 -9.01
C ILE A 110 1.30 -11.16 -8.15
N GLU A 111 0.71 -12.34 -8.21
CA GLU A 111 -0.34 -12.75 -7.28
C GLU A 111 0.32 -13.38 -6.04
N THR A 112 0.06 -12.81 -4.87
CA THR A 112 0.54 -13.37 -3.59
C THR A 112 -0.49 -14.35 -3.03
N THR A 113 -0.03 -15.29 -2.20
CA THR A 113 -0.94 -16.15 -1.43
C THR A 113 -1.84 -15.32 -0.51
N GLY A 114 -3.00 -15.86 -0.16
CA GLY A 114 -3.96 -15.16 0.70
C GLY A 114 -3.46 -14.88 2.13
N VAL A 115 -2.40 -15.53 2.55
CA VAL A 115 -1.78 -15.33 3.88
C VAL A 115 -0.43 -14.65 3.80
N ALA A 116 0.00 -14.17 2.62
CA ALA A 116 1.27 -13.51 2.47
C ALA A 116 1.24 -12.06 2.97
N ASP A 117 2.32 -11.64 3.61
CA ASP A 117 2.67 -10.25 3.82
C ASP A 117 3.29 -9.71 2.51
N PRO A 118 2.73 -8.68 1.87
CA PRO A 118 3.28 -8.13 0.64
C PRO A 118 4.60 -7.36 0.84
N GLY A 119 4.96 -7.04 2.08
CA GLY A 119 6.17 -6.27 2.40
C GLY A 119 7.46 -6.90 1.88
N PRO A 120 7.76 -8.19 2.17
CA PRO A 120 8.93 -8.89 1.65
C PRO A 120 8.99 -8.92 0.11
N VAL A 121 7.83 -9.09 -0.56
CA VAL A 121 7.73 -9.04 -2.02
C VAL A 121 8.13 -7.65 -2.55
N ALA A 122 7.54 -6.60 -1.96
CA ALA A 122 7.88 -5.22 -2.34
C ALA A 122 9.36 -4.89 -2.08
N GLN A 123 9.94 -5.35 -0.96
CA GLN A 123 11.35 -5.11 -0.63
C GLN A 123 12.33 -5.69 -1.67
N THR A 124 12.00 -6.80 -2.34
CA THR A 124 12.86 -7.40 -3.37
C THR A 124 13.21 -6.39 -4.47
N PHE A 125 12.27 -5.53 -4.85
CA PHE A 125 12.44 -4.54 -5.90
C PHE A 125 13.33 -3.35 -5.51
N PHE A 126 13.61 -3.17 -4.24
CA PHE A 126 14.44 -2.05 -3.75
C PHE A 126 15.82 -2.51 -3.25
N MET A 127 15.95 -3.76 -2.83
CA MET A 127 17.17 -4.26 -2.20
C MET A 127 18.14 -4.92 -3.17
N ASP A 128 17.67 -5.36 -4.33
CA ASP A 128 18.48 -5.96 -5.38
C ASP A 128 18.71 -4.95 -6.49
N GLU A 129 19.97 -4.60 -6.72
CA GLU A 129 20.36 -3.56 -7.69
C GLU A 129 19.97 -3.94 -9.13
N GLU A 130 20.16 -5.22 -9.52
CA GLU A 130 19.81 -5.70 -10.87
C GLU A 130 18.29 -5.65 -11.10
N ILE A 131 17.51 -5.99 -10.07
CA ILE A 131 16.04 -5.92 -10.13
C ILE A 131 15.58 -4.46 -10.19
N ALA A 132 16.13 -3.59 -9.34
CA ALA A 132 15.78 -2.18 -9.31
C ALA A 132 16.14 -1.44 -10.62
N GLU A 133 17.17 -1.92 -11.34
CA GLU A 133 17.55 -1.40 -12.67
C GLU A 133 16.61 -1.87 -13.79
N THR A 134 15.86 -2.94 -13.60
CA THR A 134 15.02 -3.57 -14.63
C THR A 134 13.54 -3.36 -14.40
N TYR A 135 13.11 -3.35 -13.16
CA TYR A 135 11.71 -3.35 -12.75
C TYR A 135 11.37 -2.17 -11.83
N LEU A 136 10.10 -1.77 -11.88
CA LEU A 136 9.54 -0.76 -10.97
C LEU A 136 8.21 -1.26 -10.44
N ILE A 137 8.03 -1.23 -9.11
CA ILE A 137 6.69 -1.49 -8.57
C ILE A 137 5.77 -0.35 -9.03
N ASP A 138 4.73 -0.72 -9.76
CA ASP A 138 3.65 0.20 -10.14
C ASP A 138 2.71 0.42 -8.97
N SER A 139 2.20 -0.66 -8.38
CA SER A 139 1.24 -0.59 -7.28
C SER A 139 1.10 -1.91 -6.52
N ILE A 140 0.58 -1.79 -5.29
CA ILE A 140 0.06 -2.91 -4.50
C ILE A 140 -1.46 -2.79 -4.45
N ILE A 141 -2.15 -3.78 -5.01
CA ILE A 141 -3.61 -3.85 -5.04
C ILE A 141 -4.07 -4.90 -4.05
N THR A 142 -4.96 -4.51 -3.16
CA THR A 142 -5.51 -5.42 -2.14
C THR A 142 -6.98 -5.69 -2.39
N LEU A 143 -7.35 -6.97 -2.54
CA LEU A 143 -8.74 -7.40 -2.56
C LEU A 143 -9.21 -7.73 -1.15
N VAL A 144 -10.36 -7.18 -0.78
CA VAL A 144 -11.00 -7.37 0.51
C VAL A 144 -12.40 -7.95 0.29
N ASP A 145 -12.67 -9.12 0.86
CA ASP A 145 -13.98 -9.79 0.83
C ASP A 145 -14.90 -9.10 1.86
N ALA A 146 -15.91 -8.37 1.38
CA ALA A 146 -16.78 -7.58 2.25
C ALA A 146 -17.48 -8.41 3.34
N LYS A 147 -17.80 -9.68 3.06
CA LYS A 147 -18.48 -10.56 3.99
C LYS A 147 -17.56 -11.10 5.08
N HIS A 148 -16.33 -11.46 4.74
CA HIS A 148 -15.44 -12.13 5.69
C HIS A 148 -14.39 -11.19 6.30
N ALA A 149 -14.16 -10.02 5.71
CA ALA A 149 -13.17 -9.08 6.16
C ALA A 149 -13.31 -8.64 7.63
N PRO A 150 -14.50 -8.39 8.19
CA PRO A 150 -14.62 -8.02 9.60
C PRO A 150 -13.95 -9.04 10.52
N GLN A 151 -14.18 -10.32 10.31
CA GLN A 151 -13.54 -11.39 11.07
C GLN A 151 -12.05 -11.52 10.74
N GLN A 152 -11.70 -11.52 9.45
CA GLN A 152 -10.30 -11.64 9.01
C GLN A 152 -9.42 -10.52 9.57
N LEU A 153 -9.90 -9.30 9.57
CA LEU A 153 -9.21 -8.15 10.15
C LEU A 153 -9.08 -8.24 11.68
N ASN A 154 -10.02 -8.90 12.39
CA ASN A 154 -9.90 -9.15 13.82
C ASN A 154 -8.83 -10.21 14.11
N ASP A 155 -8.86 -11.32 13.37
CA ASP A 155 -8.14 -12.54 13.73
C ASP A 155 -6.78 -12.66 13.08
N ARG A 156 -6.51 -11.90 11.98
CA ARG A 156 -5.34 -12.11 11.12
C ARG A 156 -4.54 -10.83 10.89
N GLN A 157 -3.32 -10.84 11.39
CA GLN A 157 -2.37 -9.73 11.18
C GLN A 157 -2.02 -9.56 9.70
N GLU A 158 -1.95 -10.65 8.95
CA GLU A 158 -1.67 -10.63 7.51
C GLU A 158 -2.72 -9.83 6.75
N ALA A 159 -4.02 -10.00 7.08
CA ALA A 159 -5.11 -9.24 6.47
C ALA A 159 -4.96 -7.74 6.74
N ARG A 160 -4.61 -7.35 7.97
CA ARG A 160 -4.37 -5.94 8.33
C ARG A 160 -3.15 -5.36 7.60
N ARG A 161 -2.07 -6.13 7.50
CA ARG A 161 -0.87 -5.72 6.74
C ARG A 161 -1.16 -5.54 5.27
N GLN A 162 -1.89 -6.45 4.63
CA GLN A 162 -2.31 -6.33 3.24
C GLN A 162 -3.06 -5.02 2.98
N VAL A 163 -3.97 -4.63 3.88
CA VAL A 163 -4.67 -3.34 3.82
C VAL A 163 -3.69 -2.17 4.01
N GLY A 164 -2.78 -2.26 4.98
CA GLY A 164 -1.79 -1.21 5.26
C GLY A 164 -0.84 -0.93 4.09
N PHE A 165 -0.50 -1.95 3.29
CA PHE A 165 0.37 -1.81 2.13
C PHE A 165 -0.33 -1.30 0.87
N ALA A 166 -1.66 -1.38 0.81
CA ALA A 166 -2.43 -1.12 -0.40
C ALA A 166 -2.22 0.29 -0.96
N ASP A 167 -2.03 0.40 -2.27
CA ASP A 167 -2.20 1.64 -3.05
C ASP A 167 -3.63 1.77 -3.58
N GLN A 168 -4.33 0.63 -3.76
CA GLN A 168 -5.74 0.54 -4.14
C GLN A 168 -6.39 -0.62 -3.39
N ILE A 169 -7.60 -0.43 -2.89
CA ILE A 169 -8.40 -1.49 -2.27
C ILE A 169 -9.65 -1.74 -3.12
N PHE A 170 -9.87 -3.00 -3.47
CA PHE A 170 -11.10 -3.45 -4.09
C PHE A 170 -11.92 -4.27 -3.11
N LEU A 171 -13.18 -3.85 -2.88
CA LEU A 171 -14.16 -4.60 -2.09
C LEU A 171 -14.91 -5.56 -2.99
N SER A 172 -14.68 -6.84 -2.83
CA SER A 172 -15.45 -7.90 -3.49
C SER A 172 -16.64 -8.34 -2.62
N LYS A 173 -17.61 -9.01 -3.25
CA LYS A 173 -18.75 -9.64 -2.57
C LYS A 173 -19.61 -8.68 -1.74
N THR A 174 -19.70 -7.43 -2.14
CA THR A 174 -20.55 -6.41 -1.50
C THR A 174 -22.04 -6.74 -1.64
N ASP A 175 -22.40 -7.60 -2.60
CA ASP A 175 -23.72 -8.14 -2.80
C ASP A 175 -24.16 -9.15 -1.70
N LEU A 176 -23.22 -9.65 -0.89
CA LEU A 176 -23.47 -10.60 0.19
C LEU A 176 -23.62 -9.96 1.57
N VAL A 177 -23.57 -8.65 1.65
CA VAL A 177 -23.66 -7.87 2.90
C VAL A 177 -24.60 -6.68 2.73
N SER A 178 -25.10 -6.14 3.83
CA SER A 178 -25.93 -4.94 3.82
C SER A 178 -25.10 -3.69 3.49
N LYS A 179 -25.80 -2.61 3.14
CA LYS A 179 -25.16 -1.32 2.89
C LYS A 179 -24.47 -0.80 4.16
N ASP A 180 -25.09 -0.93 5.32
CA ASP A 180 -24.55 -0.45 6.60
C ASP A 180 -23.27 -1.22 6.96
N GLU A 181 -23.23 -2.55 6.75
CA GLU A 181 -22.03 -3.37 6.95
C GLU A 181 -20.90 -2.95 5.99
N THR A 182 -21.25 -2.66 4.74
CA THR A 182 -20.28 -2.17 3.75
C THR A 182 -19.70 -0.82 4.16
N GLU A 183 -20.54 0.12 4.61
CA GLU A 183 -20.10 1.45 5.06
C GLU A 183 -19.22 1.36 6.31
N ALA A 184 -19.59 0.52 7.29
CA ALA A 184 -18.79 0.28 8.48
C ALA A 184 -17.40 -0.30 8.12
N LEU A 185 -17.35 -1.26 7.19
CA LEU A 185 -16.09 -1.82 6.71
C LEU A 185 -15.24 -0.76 6.00
N ILE A 186 -15.83 0.04 5.12
CA ILE A 186 -15.13 1.13 4.43
C ILE A 186 -14.53 2.11 5.45
N HIS A 187 -15.29 2.48 6.47
CA HIS A 187 -14.83 3.36 7.53
C HIS A 187 -13.60 2.76 8.25
N ARG A 188 -13.66 1.47 8.62
CA ARG A 188 -12.53 0.76 9.25
C ARG A 188 -11.29 0.72 8.36
N LEU A 189 -11.46 0.38 7.08
CA LEU A 189 -10.36 0.33 6.12
C LEU A 189 -9.71 1.70 5.89
N LYS A 190 -10.50 2.77 5.84
CA LYS A 190 -10.00 4.14 5.74
C LYS A 190 -9.22 4.57 6.99
N HIS A 191 -9.62 4.10 8.17
CA HIS A 191 -8.87 4.35 9.40
C HIS A 191 -7.49 3.67 9.38
N MET A 192 -7.41 2.46 8.85
CA MET A 192 -6.14 1.74 8.70
C MET A 192 -5.26 2.32 7.58
N ASN A 193 -5.86 2.62 6.44
CA ASN A 193 -5.17 3.16 5.27
C ASN A 193 -6.01 4.25 4.57
N PRO A 194 -5.88 5.51 4.98
CA PRO A 194 -6.65 6.62 4.42
C PRO A 194 -6.23 6.98 2.99
N ARG A 195 -5.13 6.43 2.52
CA ARG A 195 -4.55 6.78 1.22
C ARG A 195 -5.05 5.91 0.07
N ALA A 196 -5.37 4.66 0.35
CA ALA A 196 -5.82 3.75 -0.67
C ALA A 196 -7.27 4.05 -1.04
N PRO A 197 -7.57 4.46 -2.29
CA PRO A 197 -8.94 4.51 -2.75
C PRO A 197 -9.63 3.16 -2.55
N ILE A 198 -10.91 3.19 -2.15
CA ILE A 198 -11.68 1.98 -1.92
C ILE A 198 -12.81 1.94 -2.94
N LYS A 199 -12.89 0.86 -3.73
CA LYS A 199 -13.92 0.67 -4.76
C LYS A 199 -14.55 -0.71 -4.64
N ALA A 200 -15.86 -0.78 -4.78
CA ALA A 200 -16.56 -2.04 -4.89
C ALA A 200 -16.31 -2.65 -6.27
N VAL A 201 -16.07 -3.97 -6.30
CA VAL A 201 -15.90 -4.74 -7.54
C VAL A 201 -16.81 -5.96 -7.51
N HIS A 202 -17.45 -6.25 -8.63
CA HIS A 202 -18.34 -7.38 -8.77
C HIS A 202 -17.72 -8.37 -9.77
N PHE A 203 -17.44 -9.62 -9.34
CA PHE A 203 -16.76 -10.64 -10.14
C PHE A 203 -15.49 -10.17 -10.87
N GLY A 204 -14.71 -9.29 -10.24
CA GLY A 204 -13.49 -8.73 -10.83
C GLY A 204 -13.74 -7.67 -11.92
N GLU A 205 -14.97 -7.19 -12.09
CA GLU A 205 -15.33 -6.13 -13.04
C GLU A 205 -14.80 -4.79 -12.54
N VAL A 206 -13.67 -4.38 -13.10
CA VAL A 206 -13.02 -3.12 -12.80
C VAL A 206 -12.38 -2.57 -14.08
N PRO A 207 -12.43 -1.26 -14.32
CA PRO A 207 -11.72 -0.68 -15.46
C PRO A 207 -10.22 -0.96 -15.35
N LEU A 208 -9.60 -1.45 -16.41
CA LEU A 208 -8.17 -1.82 -16.43
C LEU A 208 -7.25 -0.68 -15.94
N LYS A 209 -7.59 0.57 -16.25
CA LYS A 209 -6.86 1.76 -15.78
C LYS A 209 -6.82 1.91 -14.26
N GLU A 210 -7.71 1.24 -13.55
CA GLU A 210 -7.78 1.25 -12.10
C GLU A 210 -6.99 0.09 -11.47
N VAL A 211 -6.47 -0.82 -12.30
CA VAL A 211 -5.63 -1.96 -11.92
C VAL A 211 -4.19 -1.75 -12.40
N LEU A 212 -4.04 -1.21 -13.60
CA LEU A 212 -2.75 -1.00 -14.25
C LEU A 212 -2.41 0.49 -14.29
N ASP A 213 -1.10 0.81 -14.25
CA ASP A 213 -0.57 2.18 -14.33
C ASP A 213 -1.02 3.11 -13.19
N LEU A 214 -1.25 2.56 -11.99
CA LEU A 214 -1.60 3.34 -10.80
C LEU A 214 -0.44 4.22 -10.31
N ARG A 215 0.80 3.88 -10.70
CA ARG A 215 2.02 4.63 -10.37
C ARG A 215 2.20 4.90 -8.87
N GLY A 216 1.71 3.97 -8.04
CA GLY A 216 1.75 4.08 -6.59
C GLY A 216 3.17 4.24 -6.01
N PHE A 217 4.20 3.75 -6.73
CA PHE A 217 5.61 3.78 -6.32
C PHE A 217 6.51 4.56 -7.29
N ASN A 218 5.98 5.17 -8.34
CA ASN A 218 6.82 5.87 -9.31
C ASN A 218 7.28 7.22 -8.77
N LEU A 219 8.56 7.30 -8.37
CA LEU A 219 9.21 8.54 -7.96
C LEU A 219 9.40 9.51 -9.13
N ASN A 220 9.53 8.98 -10.36
CA ASN A 220 9.87 9.75 -11.56
C ASN A 220 8.67 10.10 -12.45
N ALA A 221 7.50 9.52 -12.22
CA ALA A 221 6.32 9.98 -12.91
C ALA A 221 6.13 11.46 -12.55
N LYS A 222 6.02 12.33 -13.55
CA LYS A 222 5.48 13.68 -13.34
C LYS A 222 4.31 13.51 -12.41
N LEU A 223 4.52 13.87 -11.16
CA LEU A 223 3.54 13.66 -10.11
C LEU A 223 2.29 14.41 -10.50
N ASP A 224 1.38 13.71 -11.12
CA ASP A 224 -0.01 13.87 -10.78
C ASP A 224 -0.09 13.46 -9.31
N ILE A 225 0.43 14.33 -8.44
CA ILE A 225 0.16 14.29 -7.02
C ILE A 225 -1.35 14.25 -7.04
N ASP A 226 -1.92 13.14 -6.53
CA ASP A 226 -3.35 13.07 -6.34
C ASP A 226 -3.79 14.47 -5.87
N PRO A 227 -4.52 15.25 -6.69
CA PRO A 227 -4.88 16.62 -6.31
C PRO A 227 -5.65 16.63 -5.01
N ASP A 228 -6.30 15.51 -4.66
CA ASP A 228 -7.04 15.32 -3.43
C ASP A 228 -6.11 15.03 -2.23
N PHE A 229 -4.84 14.60 -2.46
CA PHE A 229 -3.88 14.44 -1.38
C PHE A 229 -3.56 15.72 -0.63
N LEU A 230 -3.54 16.84 -1.32
CA LEU A 230 -3.28 18.16 -0.71
C LEU A 230 -4.57 18.88 -0.29
N LYS A 231 -5.75 18.45 -0.78
CA LYS A 231 -7.01 19.02 -0.33
C LYS A 231 -7.26 18.67 1.15
N GLU A 232 -7.78 19.62 1.88
CA GLU A 232 -8.29 19.39 3.22
C GLU A 232 -9.51 18.46 3.10
N GLU A 233 -9.38 17.21 3.51
CA GLU A 233 -10.55 16.48 3.96
C GLU A 233 -11.01 17.22 5.22
N GLY A 234 -12.18 17.85 5.17
CA GLY A 234 -12.73 18.58 6.28
C GLY A 234 -12.65 17.71 7.53
N ASP A 235 -11.97 18.21 8.55
CA ASP A 235 -11.80 17.55 9.85
C ASP A 235 -13.19 17.32 10.48
N GLY A 236 -13.84 16.23 10.12
CA GLY A 236 -15.06 15.72 10.73
C GLY A 236 -14.80 14.81 11.91
N HIS A 237 -13.67 14.95 12.58
CA HIS A 237 -13.37 14.22 13.81
C HIS A 237 -13.15 15.20 14.96
N ASP A 238 -14.27 15.67 15.51
CA ASP A 238 -14.30 16.23 16.87
C ASP A 238 -13.83 15.14 17.84
N HIS A 239 -12.60 15.24 18.30
CA HIS A 239 -12.16 14.58 19.52
C HIS A 239 -12.84 15.29 20.70
N HIS A 240 -14.02 14.83 21.07
CA HIS A 240 -14.55 15.14 22.39
C HIS A 240 -13.73 14.35 23.41
N ASP A 241 -12.69 15.00 23.93
CA ASP A 241 -12.11 14.64 25.22
C ASP A 241 -13.20 14.82 26.27
N HIS A 242 -13.84 13.75 26.68
CA HIS A 242 -14.66 13.74 27.86
C HIS A 242 -13.78 13.54 29.08
N ASP A 243 -13.34 14.64 29.67
CA ASP A 243 -12.91 14.66 31.05
C ASP A 243 -14.06 14.21 31.95
N HIS A 244 -14.00 13.02 32.47
CA HIS A 244 -14.90 12.54 33.50
C HIS A 244 -14.41 13.03 34.87
N GLU A 245 -14.92 14.18 35.32
CA GLU A 245 -14.91 14.51 36.73
C GLU A 245 -15.85 13.55 37.48
N HIS A 246 -15.30 12.85 38.44
CA HIS A 246 -16.07 12.03 39.41
C HIS A 246 -16.79 12.94 40.38
N GLY A 247 -18.09 13.09 40.19
CA GLY A 247 -18.99 13.67 41.16
C GLY A 247 -19.88 12.58 41.78
N GLU A 248 -19.79 12.44 43.12
CA GLU A 248 -20.54 11.48 43.93
C GLU A 248 -22.03 11.81 44.03
N HIS A 249 -22.83 10.74 44.17
CA HIS A 249 -24.20 10.67 44.68
C HIS A 249 -25.37 11.23 43.84
N CYS A 250 -26.21 10.29 43.37
CA CYS A 250 -27.64 10.29 43.72
C CYS A 250 -28.30 8.97 43.29
N SER A 251 -28.92 8.33 44.25
CA SER A 251 -29.81 7.17 44.12
C SER A 251 -31.19 7.63 43.68
N HIS A 252 -31.79 7.00 42.64
CA HIS A 252 -33.23 6.73 42.52
C HIS A 252 -33.57 5.72 41.40
N PRO A 253 -34.71 5.01 41.51
CA PRO A 253 -34.93 3.73 40.83
C PRO A 253 -35.79 3.81 39.57
N SER A 254 -35.61 2.78 38.72
CA SER A 254 -36.55 2.23 37.75
C SER A 254 -37.19 3.16 36.70
N HIS A 255 -36.74 3.05 35.47
CA HIS A 255 -37.60 2.96 34.29
C HIS A 255 -36.93 2.16 33.20
N GLN A 256 -37.56 1.06 32.80
CA GLN A 256 -37.26 0.28 31.62
C GLN A 256 -37.50 1.14 30.39
N HIS A 257 -36.47 1.37 29.60
CA HIS A 257 -36.60 1.67 28.19
C HIS A 257 -35.51 0.91 27.43
N GLU A 258 -35.91 -0.15 26.77
CA GLU A 258 -35.21 -0.77 25.68
C GLU A 258 -35.02 0.27 24.57
N ARG A 259 -33.81 0.78 24.41
CA ARG A 259 -33.33 1.37 23.19
C ARG A 259 -31.94 0.81 22.95
N GLY A 260 -31.84 -0.02 21.91
CA GLY A 260 -30.58 -0.56 21.44
C GLY A 260 -29.61 0.57 21.13
N HIS A 261 -28.67 0.81 22.02
CA HIS A 261 -27.49 1.58 21.73
C HIS A 261 -26.55 0.64 20.99
N GLY A 262 -26.41 0.84 19.68
CA GLY A 262 -25.37 0.22 18.90
C GLY A 262 -24.02 0.63 19.53
N HIS A 263 -23.40 -0.29 20.24
CA HIS A 263 -22.05 -0.13 20.68
C HIS A 263 -21.18 -0.07 19.43
N HIS A 264 -20.68 1.11 19.07
CA HIS A 264 -19.55 1.24 18.18
C HIS A 264 -18.38 0.55 18.86
N HIS A 265 -18.15 -0.71 18.51
CA HIS A 265 -16.92 -1.39 18.87
C HIS A 265 -15.77 -0.65 18.17
N HIS A 266 -15.00 0.11 18.91
CA HIS A 266 -13.70 0.57 18.45
C HIS A 266 -12.85 -0.69 18.27
N HIS A 267 -12.70 -1.14 17.03
CA HIS A 267 -11.76 -2.18 16.71
C HIS A 267 -10.36 -1.59 16.93
N ASP A 268 -9.63 -2.11 17.91
CA ASP A 268 -8.24 -1.70 18.18
C ASP A 268 -7.33 -2.42 17.20
N ASP A 269 -7.36 -1.97 15.94
CA ASP A 269 -6.47 -2.48 14.90
C ASP A 269 -5.04 -2.06 15.21
N ASP A 270 -4.11 -3.02 15.16
CA ASP A 270 -2.67 -2.75 15.34
C ASP A 270 -2.08 -1.97 14.15
N VAL A 271 -2.68 -2.07 12.97
CA VAL A 271 -2.34 -1.23 11.81
C VAL A 271 -3.14 0.07 11.87
N LYS A 272 -2.44 1.15 12.09
CA LYS A 272 -2.99 2.51 12.19
C LYS A 272 -2.25 3.46 11.26
N SER A 273 -2.88 4.58 10.99
CA SER A 273 -2.27 5.66 10.23
C SER A 273 -2.36 6.99 10.96
N PHE A 274 -1.45 7.89 10.63
CA PHE A 274 -1.55 9.29 11.03
C PHE A 274 -0.95 10.19 9.97
N VAL A 275 -1.42 11.45 9.97
CA VAL A 275 -1.00 12.48 9.04
C VAL A 275 -0.29 13.59 9.80
N TYR A 276 0.81 14.06 9.25
CA TYR A 276 1.51 15.27 9.69
C TYR A 276 1.37 16.34 8.62
N ARG A 277 1.15 17.60 9.05
CA ARG A 277 1.08 18.76 8.17
C ARG A 277 1.86 19.93 8.75
N SER A 278 2.53 20.71 7.90
CA SER A 278 3.20 21.95 8.29
C SER A 278 3.36 22.88 7.08
N ASP A 279 3.08 24.16 7.27
CA ASP A 279 3.35 25.21 6.28
C ASP A 279 4.79 25.74 6.41
N ARG A 280 5.48 25.40 7.50
CA ARG A 280 6.89 25.72 7.69
C ARG A 280 7.76 24.76 6.89
N PRO A 281 8.85 25.26 6.26
CA PRO A 281 9.76 24.40 5.52
C PRO A 281 10.59 23.51 6.45
N PHE A 282 10.92 22.32 6.00
CA PHE A 282 11.89 21.46 6.65
C PHE A 282 13.32 21.88 6.37
N ASP A 283 14.19 21.73 7.38
CA ASP A 283 15.63 21.72 7.18
C ASP A 283 16.07 20.35 6.66
N PRO A 284 16.72 20.28 5.48
CA PRO A 284 17.07 18.99 4.85
C PRO A 284 17.91 18.09 5.75
N ALA A 285 18.92 18.64 6.43
CA ALA A 285 19.81 17.84 7.25
C ALA A 285 19.12 17.28 8.49
N LYS A 286 18.35 18.13 9.21
CA LYS A 286 17.59 17.67 10.38
C LYS A 286 16.56 16.61 10.02
N LEU A 287 15.84 16.78 8.89
CA LEU A 287 14.84 15.83 8.48
C LEU A 287 15.47 14.50 8.05
N GLU A 288 16.60 14.53 7.33
CA GLU A 288 17.33 13.33 6.93
C GLU A 288 17.81 12.53 8.15
N ASP A 289 18.40 13.21 9.13
CA ASP A 289 18.85 12.59 10.39
C ASP A 289 17.69 11.94 11.14
N PHE A 290 16.57 12.67 11.26
CA PHE A 290 15.38 12.18 11.96
C PHE A 290 14.75 10.99 11.23
N LEU A 291 14.50 11.10 9.92
CA LEU A 291 13.91 10.02 9.12
C LEU A 291 14.83 8.79 9.10
N GLY A 292 16.13 8.98 9.00
CA GLY A 292 17.10 7.88 9.11
C GLY A 292 17.00 7.16 10.46
N ALA A 293 16.87 7.90 11.56
CA ALA A 293 16.72 7.32 12.88
C ALA A 293 15.42 6.53 13.05
N ILE A 294 14.27 7.10 12.66
CA ILE A 294 12.98 6.41 12.79
C ILE A 294 12.87 5.18 11.88
N VAL A 295 13.41 5.25 10.67
CA VAL A 295 13.45 4.11 9.75
C VAL A 295 14.30 2.97 10.30
N ASN A 296 15.43 3.27 10.93
CA ASN A 296 16.25 2.25 11.57
C ASN A 296 15.56 1.59 12.78
N ILE A 297 14.83 2.37 13.59
CA ILE A 297 14.19 1.87 14.82
C ILE A 297 12.84 1.22 14.52
N TYR A 298 12.01 1.86 13.73
CA TYR A 298 10.61 1.48 13.50
C TYR A 298 10.35 0.90 12.12
N GLY A 299 11.33 0.88 11.21
CA GLY A 299 11.18 0.44 9.84
C GLY A 299 10.42 -0.87 9.65
N PRO A 300 10.70 -1.96 10.41
CA PRO A 300 9.93 -3.20 10.30
C PRO A 300 8.44 -3.06 10.63
N ARG A 301 8.05 -2.01 11.37
CA ARG A 301 6.67 -1.69 11.76
C ARG A 301 6.05 -0.61 10.88
N MET A 302 6.85 0.12 10.09
CA MET A 302 6.39 1.11 9.11
C MET A 302 6.02 0.39 7.82
N LEU A 303 4.71 0.15 7.59
CA LEU A 303 4.28 -0.58 6.40
C LEU A 303 4.42 0.29 5.16
N ARG A 304 3.89 1.49 5.22
CA ARG A 304 3.89 2.44 4.12
C ARG A 304 4.00 3.86 4.64
N TYR A 305 4.76 4.69 3.95
CA TYR A 305 4.79 6.13 4.23
C TYR A 305 5.01 6.91 2.95
N LYS A 306 4.42 8.08 2.88
CA LYS A 306 4.45 8.92 1.69
C LYS A 306 4.20 10.38 2.06
N GLY A 307 4.81 11.30 1.33
CA GLY A 307 4.62 12.72 1.59
C GLY A 307 5.04 13.62 0.45
N VAL A 308 4.53 14.83 0.52
CA VAL A 308 5.00 15.99 -0.25
C VAL A 308 5.59 16.96 0.75
N LEU A 309 6.81 17.40 0.52
CA LEU A 309 7.56 18.20 1.48
C LEU A 309 7.90 19.57 0.89
N ASN A 310 7.69 20.59 1.71
CA ASN A 310 8.25 21.91 1.52
C ASN A 310 9.63 21.92 2.20
N MET A 311 10.69 22.00 1.40
CA MET A 311 12.07 21.91 1.89
C MET A 311 12.78 23.25 1.71
N LYS A 312 13.54 23.66 2.72
CA LYS A 312 14.41 24.83 2.62
C LYS A 312 15.42 24.65 1.48
N GLY A 313 15.56 25.68 0.66
CA GLY A 313 16.57 25.70 -0.42
C GLY A 313 16.10 25.16 -1.76
N THR A 314 14.83 24.80 -1.90
CA THR A 314 14.25 24.42 -3.19
C THR A 314 12.87 25.04 -3.42
N GLU A 315 12.61 25.43 -4.67
CA GLU A 315 11.31 25.91 -5.15
C GLU A 315 10.43 24.74 -5.66
N ARG A 316 10.90 23.50 -5.51
CA ARG A 316 10.19 22.31 -5.97
C ARG A 316 9.63 21.54 -4.78
N LYS A 317 8.51 20.87 -5.01
CA LYS A 317 7.99 19.87 -4.09
C LYS A 317 9.02 18.75 -3.99
N VAL A 318 9.31 18.29 -2.77
CA VAL A 318 10.10 17.07 -2.59
C VAL A 318 9.13 15.95 -2.26
N ILE A 319 9.17 14.90 -3.06
CA ILE A 319 8.33 13.73 -2.87
C ILE A 319 9.09 12.69 -2.11
N PHE A 320 8.46 12.20 -1.08
CA PHE A 320 9.04 11.25 -0.14
C PHE A 320 8.12 10.03 -0.03
N GLN A 321 8.69 8.84 -0.10
CA GLN A 321 7.94 7.61 0.10
C GLN A 321 8.81 6.45 0.57
N GLY A 322 8.16 5.44 1.17
CA GLY A 322 8.89 4.26 1.57
C GLY A 322 8.00 3.09 1.98
N VAL A 323 8.68 1.96 2.12
CA VAL A 323 8.13 0.68 2.55
C VAL A 323 9.11 0.07 3.55
N HIS A 324 8.68 -0.18 4.77
CA HIS A 324 9.55 -0.65 5.85
C HIS A 324 10.80 0.21 6.02
N GLN A 325 11.97 -0.39 5.95
CA GLN A 325 13.27 0.28 6.10
C GLN A 325 13.77 0.98 4.82
N LEU A 326 13.02 0.90 3.74
CA LEU A 326 13.39 1.45 2.45
C LEU A 326 12.71 2.77 2.24
N MET A 327 13.49 3.82 2.04
CA MET A 327 13.05 5.18 1.89
C MET A 327 13.67 5.79 0.64
N GLY A 328 12.87 6.54 -0.11
CA GLY A 328 13.33 7.30 -1.26
C GLY A 328 12.68 8.67 -1.33
N SER A 329 13.40 9.61 -1.93
CA SER A 329 12.87 10.94 -2.22
C SER A 329 13.29 11.39 -3.62
N ASP A 330 12.46 12.21 -4.25
CA ASP A 330 12.74 12.81 -5.55
C ASP A 330 12.17 14.23 -5.66
N LEU A 331 12.70 15.01 -6.61
CA LEU A 331 12.21 16.35 -6.88
C LEU A 331 10.94 16.28 -7.75
N GLY A 332 9.84 16.68 -7.18
CA GLY A 332 8.57 16.85 -7.85
C GLY A 332 8.48 18.14 -8.68
N PRO A 333 7.27 18.56 -9.10
CA PRO A 333 7.06 19.81 -9.81
C PRO A 333 7.36 21.02 -8.92
N GLN A 334 7.49 22.19 -9.53
CA GLN A 334 7.54 23.45 -8.79
C GLN A 334 6.21 23.70 -8.09
N TRP A 335 6.26 24.40 -6.96
CA TRP A 335 5.06 24.96 -6.33
C TRP A 335 4.43 25.97 -7.30
N ALA A 336 3.11 25.90 -7.47
CA ALA A 336 2.42 26.85 -8.31
C ALA A 336 2.49 28.27 -7.73
N GLU A 337 2.41 29.27 -8.58
CA GLU A 337 2.39 30.67 -8.13
C GLU A 337 1.14 30.92 -7.28
N GLY A 338 1.33 31.42 -6.05
CA GLY A 338 0.27 31.64 -5.08
C GLY A 338 -0.21 30.39 -4.32
N GLU A 339 0.38 29.22 -4.59
CA GLU A 339 0.10 27.98 -3.81
C GLU A 339 0.74 28.06 -2.42
N THR A 340 -0.03 27.77 -1.38
CA THR A 340 0.53 27.58 -0.02
C THR A 340 1.42 26.37 0.00
N ARG A 341 2.69 26.54 0.37
CA ARG A 341 3.68 25.46 0.42
C ARG A 341 3.51 24.65 1.69
N THR A 342 2.61 23.69 1.66
CA THR A 342 2.30 22.82 2.80
C THR A 342 2.95 21.47 2.66
N SER A 343 3.77 21.07 3.63
CA SER A 343 4.22 19.69 3.76
C SER A 343 3.09 18.82 4.27
N LYS A 344 2.89 17.64 3.67
CA LYS A 344 1.95 16.64 4.15
C LYS A 344 2.60 15.26 4.09
N MET A 345 2.64 14.57 5.22
CA MET A 345 3.18 13.20 5.32
C MET A 345 2.13 12.28 5.92
N VAL A 346 2.02 11.08 5.39
CA VAL A 346 1.19 10.00 5.95
C VAL A 346 2.08 8.83 6.30
N PHE A 347 1.90 8.30 7.48
CA PHE A 347 2.56 7.10 7.98
C PHE A 347 1.50 6.04 8.27
N ILE A 348 1.71 4.84 7.78
CA ILE A 348 0.87 3.66 8.01
C ILE A 348 1.76 2.59 8.62
N GLY A 349 1.39 2.03 9.75
CA GLY A 349 2.20 1.00 10.38
C GLY A 349 1.56 0.38 11.60
N ILE A 350 2.33 -0.49 12.24
CA ILE A 350 1.89 -1.30 13.38
C ILE A 350 2.37 -0.62 14.65
N ASP A 351 1.45 -0.18 15.51
CA ASP A 351 1.72 0.49 16.80
C ASP A 351 2.85 1.53 16.72
N LEU A 352 2.83 2.39 15.71
CA LEU A 352 3.83 3.44 15.60
C LEU A 352 3.61 4.49 16.69
N PRO A 353 4.67 4.95 17.39
CA PRO A 353 4.56 5.96 18.43
C PRO A 353 4.35 7.36 17.80
N LYS A 354 3.09 7.69 17.49
CA LYS A 354 2.68 8.92 16.81
C LYS A 354 3.36 10.17 17.39
N ASP A 355 3.39 10.31 18.72
CA ASP A 355 3.93 11.49 19.37
C ASP A 355 5.43 11.68 19.10
N ILE A 356 6.21 10.60 19.05
CA ILE A 356 7.65 10.64 18.71
C ILE A 356 7.83 11.13 17.27
N PHE A 357 7.00 10.63 16.34
CA PHE A 357 7.04 11.04 14.94
C PHE A 357 6.69 12.52 14.79
N LEU A 358 5.57 12.95 15.40
CA LEU A 358 5.13 14.34 15.32
C LEU A 358 6.17 15.29 15.93
N GLN A 359 6.70 14.97 17.12
CA GLN A 359 7.71 15.78 17.78
C GLN A 359 9.00 15.89 16.95
N GLY A 360 9.48 14.77 16.39
CA GLY A 360 10.72 14.79 15.59
C GLY A 360 10.55 15.55 14.27
N LEU A 361 9.39 15.44 13.62
CA LEU A 361 9.07 16.23 12.43
C LEU A 361 9.01 17.73 12.75
N GLU A 362 8.38 18.13 13.88
CA GLU A 362 8.38 19.53 14.32
C GLU A 362 9.79 20.07 14.59
N GLN A 363 10.67 19.27 15.21
CA GLN A 363 12.06 19.65 15.47
C GLN A 363 12.90 19.72 14.20
N SER A 364 12.45 19.10 13.12
CA SER A 364 13.11 19.10 11.80
C SER A 364 12.73 20.32 10.96
N LEU A 365 11.82 21.16 11.43
CA LEU A 365 11.47 22.41 10.76
C LEU A 365 12.56 23.49 10.93
N VAL A 366 12.49 24.52 10.06
CA VAL A 366 13.38 25.69 10.09
C VAL A 366 12.91 26.69 11.12
#